data_19378bfa4d9990610fdc9c66027061e4
#
_entry.id   19378bfa4d9990610fdc9c66027061e4
#
_cell.length_a   1.000
_cell.length_b   1.000
_cell.length_c   1.000
_cell.angle_alpha   90.00
_cell.angle_beta   90.00
_cell.angle_gamma   90.00
#
_symmetry.space_group_name_H-M   'P 1'
#
loop_
_entity.id
_entity.type
_entity.pdbx_description
1 polymer ?
#
loop_
_entity_poly.entity_id
_entity_poly.type
_entity_poly.pdbx_seq_one_letter_code
_entity_poly.pdbx_strand_id
1 'polypeptide(L)'
;MAFTYSELENLNTDVCRVLNKDSLNIYTVRNHSDADYKKGTHRGEDLYEMNGYIVHYFSDEKIKKLVKGFKNLSIDHFNEGSFPRKLSLVINQKI
;
A
#
# COMPACT_ATOMS: atom_id res chain seq x y z
N MET A 1 -6.53 11.80 -2.65
CA MET A 1 -7.18 10.81 -3.52
C MET A 1 -6.34 9.54 -3.58
N ALA A 2 -6.96 8.39 -3.48
CA ALA A 2 -6.24 7.12 -3.48
C ALA A 2 -6.16 6.54 -4.90
N PHE A 3 -5.05 5.85 -5.20
CA PHE A 3 -4.86 5.15 -6.47
C PHE A 3 -5.64 3.84 -6.49
N THR A 4 -6.18 3.46 -7.66
CA THR A 4 -6.69 2.11 -7.90
C THR A 4 -5.51 1.12 -7.98
N TYR A 5 -5.82 -0.18 -7.95
CA TYR A 5 -4.78 -1.21 -8.09
C TYR A 5 -4.01 -1.07 -9.41
N SER A 6 -4.72 -0.82 -10.52
CA SER A 6 -4.08 -0.63 -11.84
C SER A 6 -3.15 0.58 -11.85
N GLU A 7 -3.55 1.68 -11.24
CA GLU A 7 -2.71 2.88 -11.12
C GLU A 7 -1.46 2.59 -10.28
N LEU A 8 -1.61 1.80 -9.20
CA LEU A 8 -0.49 1.40 -8.35
C LEU A 8 0.48 0.48 -9.10
N GLU A 9 -0.02 -0.43 -9.93
CA GLU A 9 0.84 -1.27 -10.77
C GLU A 9 1.67 -0.42 -11.73
N ASN A 10 1.06 0.57 -12.37
CA ASN A 10 1.75 1.48 -13.28
C ASN A 10 2.80 2.32 -12.55
N LEU A 11 2.45 2.85 -11.38
CA LEU A 11 3.38 3.61 -10.56
C LEU A 11 4.57 2.75 -10.13
N ASN A 12 4.31 1.52 -9.71
CA ASN A 12 5.35 0.58 -9.29
C ASN A 12 6.29 0.25 -10.45
N THR A 13 5.77 0.09 -11.66
CA THR A 13 6.58 -0.14 -12.87
C THR A 13 7.49 1.06 -13.14
N ASP A 14 6.97 2.28 -13.02
CA ASP A 14 7.77 3.50 -13.23
C ASP A 14 8.85 3.65 -12.16
N VAL A 15 8.53 3.39 -10.91
CA VAL A 15 9.51 3.43 -9.81
C VAL A 15 10.61 2.39 -10.05
N CYS A 16 10.23 1.17 -10.44
CA CYS A 16 11.19 0.12 -10.75
C CYS A 16 12.13 0.53 -11.87
N ARG A 17 11.61 1.18 -12.91
CA ARG A 17 12.39 1.61 -14.07
C ARG A 17 13.45 2.64 -13.71
N VAL A 18 13.15 3.57 -12.81
CA VAL A 18 14.06 4.68 -12.47
C VAL A 18 15.04 4.33 -11.35
N LEU A 19 14.81 3.29 -10.57
CA LEU A 19 15.70 2.88 -9.50
C LEU A 19 16.88 2.05 -10.03
N ASN A 20 18.04 2.26 -9.43
CA ASN A 20 19.21 1.43 -9.69
C ASN A 20 19.03 0.06 -9.02
N LYS A 21 19.75 -0.94 -9.55
CA LYS A 21 19.81 -2.27 -8.94
C LYS A 21 20.21 -2.14 -7.46
N ASP A 22 19.59 -2.96 -6.61
CA ASP A 22 19.80 -3.00 -5.15
C ASP A 22 19.30 -1.79 -4.38
N SER A 23 18.73 -0.77 -5.04
CA SER A 23 18.09 0.36 -4.36
C SER A 23 16.82 -0.08 -3.64
N LEU A 24 16.50 0.59 -2.55
CA LEU A 24 15.32 0.28 -1.76
C LEU A 24 14.13 1.16 -2.18
N ASN A 25 12.95 0.55 -2.21
CA ASN A 25 11.67 1.22 -2.33
C ASN A 25 10.92 1.01 -1.01
N ILE A 26 10.70 2.08 -0.27
CA ILE A 26 10.09 2.03 1.05
C ILE A 26 8.80 2.84 1.03
N TYR A 27 7.69 2.23 1.45
CA TYR A 27 6.42 2.94 1.52
C TYR A 27 5.53 2.38 2.62
N THR A 28 4.49 3.14 2.99
CA THR A 28 3.48 2.72 3.95
C THR A 28 2.11 2.69 3.30
N VAL A 29 1.27 1.74 3.72
CA VAL A 29 -0.12 1.63 3.28
C VAL A 29 -1.02 1.29 4.47
N ARG A 30 -2.33 1.62 4.36
CA ARG A 30 -3.33 1.22 5.35
C ARG A 30 -3.65 -0.25 5.15
N ASN A 31 -3.64 -1.05 6.22
CA ASN A 31 -3.93 -2.48 6.09
C ASN A 31 -5.38 -2.82 6.45
N HIS A 32 -5.79 -4.07 6.16
CA HIS A 32 -7.16 -4.53 6.40
C HIS A 32 -7.53 -4.60 7.88
N SER A 33 -6.57 -4.57 8.78
CA SER A 33 -6.81 -4.55 10.23
C SER A 33 -7.09 -3.14 10.76
N ASP A 34 -7.00 -2.12 9.90
CA ASP A 34 -7.33 -0.74 10.28
C ASP A 34 -8.79 -0.66 10.72
N ALA A 35 -9.05 0.12 11.79
CA ALA A 35 -10.40 0.26 12.35
C ALA A 35 -11.38 0.88 11.36
N ASP A 36 -10.90 1.66 10.40
CA ASP A 36 -11.75 2.32 9.41
C ASP A 36 -12.00 1.47 8.16
N TYR A 37 -11.37 0.29 8.04
CA TYR A 37 -11.60 -0.59 6.91
C TYR A 37 -13.07 -1.02 6.83
N LYS A 38 -13.64 -0.93 5.63
CA LYS A 38 -15.06 -1.20 5.33
C LYS A 38 -16.05 -0.20 5.93
N LYS A 39 -15.55 0.91 6.48
CA LYS A 39 -16.40 2.01 6.91
C LYS A 39 -16.52 3.05 5.79
N GLY A 40 -17.63 3.77 5.79
CA GLY A 40 -17.90 4.78 4.77
C GLY A 40 -18.46 4.17 3.48
N THR A 41 -18.32 4.89 2.38
CA THR A 41 -18.88 4.49 1.09
C THR A 41 -17.87 3.68 0.29
N HIS A 42 -18.24 2.45 -0.11
CA HIS A 42 -17.39 1.59 -0.92
C HIS A 42 -17.30 2.14 -2.35
N ARG A 43 -16.07 2.34 -2.84
CA ARG A 43 -15.76 2.92 -4.15
C ARG A 43 -15.10 1.91 -5.10
N GLY A 44 -15.39 0.63 -4.95
CA GLY A 44 -14.75 -0.45 -5.72
C GLY A 44 -13.47 -0.95 -5.04
N GLU A 45 -13.02 -2.15 -5.39
CA GLU A 45 -11.83 -2.78 -4.80
C GLU A 45 -11.86 -2.66 -3.26
N ASP A 46 -10.76 -2.25 -2.65
CA ASP A 46 -10.66 -1.94 -1.21
C ASP A 46 -10.60 -0.43 -0.98
N LEU A 47 -11.28 0.35 -1.83
CA LEU A 47 -11.38 1.80 -1.72
C LEU A 47 -12.65 2.19 -0.97
N TYR A 48 -12.49 2.98 0.08
CA TYR A 48 -13.59 3.47 0.91
C TYR A 48 -13.48 4.96 1.10
N GLU A 49 -14.60 5.65 0.94
CA GLU A 49 -14.69 7.11 1.15
C GLU A 49 -15.37 7.42 2.46
N MET A 50 -14.72 8.26 3.28
CA MET A 50 -15.25 8.74 4.55
C MET A 50 -14.79 10.17 4.77
N ASN A 51 -15.72 11.07 5.11
CA ASN A 51 -15.43 12.49 5.38
C ASN A 51 -14.68 13.20 4.23
N GLY A 52 -14.98 12.82 2.99
CA GLY A 52 -14.36 13.43 1.82
C GLY A 52 -13.01 12.84 1.43
N TYR A 53 -12.51 11.85 2.16
CA TYR A 53 -11.25 11.16 1.86
C TYR A 53 -11.49 9.76 1.36
N ILE A 54 -10.75 9.37 0.32
CA ILE A 54 -10.78 8.00 -0.22
C ILE A 54 -9.49 7.32 0.19
N VAL A 55 -9.59 6.15 0.81
CA VAL A 55 -8.43 5.36 1.27
C VAL A 55 -8.45 4.00 0.61
N HIS A 56 -7.30 3.57 0.11
CA HIS A 56 -7.10 2.22 -0.42
C HIS A 56 -6.45 1.36 0.67
N TYR A 57 -7.11 0.27 1.05
CA TYR A 57 -6.64 -0.65 2.08
C TYR A 57 -5.95 -1.86 1.46
N PHE A 58 -4.93 -2.38 2.12
CA PHE A 58 -4.09 -3.46 1.59
C PHE A 58 -4.02 -4.65 2.53
N SER A 59 -4.15 -5.86 1.97
CA SER A 59 -3.72 -7.09 2.63
C SER A 59 -2.26 -7.35 2.28
N ASP A 60 -1.59 -8.21 3.05
CA ASP A 60 -0.22 -8.62 2.76
C ASP A 60 -0.12 -9.29 1.37
N GLU A 61 -1.13 -10.07 1.01
CA GLU A 61 -1.19 -10.72 -0.31
C GLU A 61 -1.22 -9.69 -1.44
N LYS A 62 -2.00 -8.63 -1.28
CA LYS A 62 -2.09 -7.55 -2.25
C LYS A 62 -0.76 -6.81 -2.39
N ILE A 63 -0.08 -6.56 -1.26
CA ILE A 63 1.25 -5.95 -1.25
C ILE A 63 2.23 -6.83 -2.03
N LYS A 64 2.21 -8.14 -1.80
CA LYS A 64 3.09 -9.08 -2.48
C LYS A 64 2.85 -9.15 -3.98
N LYS A 65 1.62 -8.95 -4.44
CA LYS A 65 1.30 -8.90 -5.86
C LYS A 65 1.88 -7.68 -6.57
N LEU A 66 2.18 -6.61 -5.84
CA LEU A 66 2.73 -5.37 -6.38
C LEU A 66 4.26 -5.36 -6.43
N VAL A 67 4.94 -6.47 -6.14
CA VAL A 67 6.40 -6.52 -6.03
C VAL A 67 7.13 -6.79 -7.35
N LYS A 68 6.49 -6.65 -8.50
CA LYS A 68 7.13 -6.92 -9.79
C LYS A 68 8.41 -6.10 -9.96
N GLY A 69 9.54 -6.77 -10.25
CA GLY A 69 10.83 -6.12 -10.41
C GLY A 69 11.55 -5.83 -9.11
N PHE A 70 10.95 -6.22 -7.97
CA PHE A 70 11.52 -6.04 -6.64
C PHE A 70 11.57 -7.35 -5.89
N LYS A 71 12.50 -7.44 -4.93
CA LYS A 71 12.52 -8.47 -3.90
C LYS A 71 11.90 -7.85 -2.66
N ASN A 72 10.83 -8.45 -2.12
CA ASN A 72 10.25 -7.98 -0.87
C ASN A 72 11.15 -8.39 0.29
N LEU A 73 11.66 -7.43 1.05
CA LEU A 73 12.52 -7.67 2.20
C LEU A 73 11.72 -7.80 3.48
N SER A 74 10.71 -6.95 3.67
CA SER A 74 9.88 -7.01 4.86
C SER A 74 8.53 -6.34 4.65
N ILE A 75 7.53 -6.79 5.42
CA ILE A 75 6.24 -6.14 5.59
C ILE A 75 5.99 -6.11 7.09
N ASP A 76 6.07 -4.94 7.70
CA ASP A 76 5.85 -4.76 9.13
C ASP A 76 4.55 -4.01 9.37
N HIS A 77 3.83 -4.40 10.42
CA HIS A 77 2.56 -3.77 10.81
C HIS A 77 2.78 -2.91 12.05
N PHE A 78 2.18 -1.72 12.05
CA PHE A 78 2.29 -0.83 13.21
C PHE A 78 1.04 0.04 13.35
N ASN A 79 0.85 0.61 14.53
CA ASN A 79 -0.21 1.57 14.81
C ASN A 79 0.33 2.99 14.64
N GLU A 80 -0.47 3.88 14.08
CA GLU A 80 -0.09 5.29 13.94
C GLU A 80 -0.47 6.06 15.20
N GLY A 81 0.51 6.28 16.08
CA GLY A 81 0.34 7.07 17.30
C GLY A 81 -0.80 6.55 18.16
N SER A 82 -1.67 7.46 18.62
CA SER A 82 -2.86 7.13 19.39
C SER A 82 -4.11 6.89 18.55
N PHE A 83 -3.99 7.01 17.21
CA PHE A 83 -5.12 6.76 16.32
C PHE A 83 -5.33 5.27 16.10
N PRO A 84 -6.58 4.81 15.87
CA PRO A 84 -6.86 3.41 15.58
C PRO A 84 -6.48 3.01 14.14
N ARG A 85 -5.47 3.64 13.58
CA ARG A 85 -4.98 3.38 12.23
C ARG A 85 -3.90 2.33 12.27
N LYS A 86 -4.07 1.29 11.46
CA LYS A 86 -3.07 0.24 11.31
C LYS A 86 -2.46 0.32 9.91
N LEU A 87 -1.15 0.42 9.88
CA LEU A 87 -0.36 0.62 8.68
C LEU A 87 0.58 -0.55 8.47
N SER A 88 0.93 -0.79 7.22
CA SER A 88 2.00 -1.72 6.86
C SER A 88 3.16 -0.93 6.29
N LEU A 89 4.36 -1.16 6.83
CA LEU A 89 5.62 -0.63 6.28
C LEU A 89 6.20 -1.69 5.34
N VAL A 90 6.35 -1.33 4.08
CA VAL A 90 6.82 -2.24 3.04
C VAL A 90 8.22 -1.81 2.59
N ILE A 91 9.16 -2.75 2.63
CA ILE A 91 10.53 -2.52 2.16
C ILE A 91 10.82 -3.51 1.05
N ASN A 92 11.05 -2.99 -0.14
CA ASN A 92 11.40 -3.77 -1.32
C ASN A 92 12.76 -3.35 -1.84
N GLN A 93 13.50 -4.31 -2.40
CA GLN A 93 14.78 -4.04 -3.03
C GLN A 93 14.68 -4.33 -4.51
N LYS A 94 15.20 -3.43 -5.34
CA LYS A 94 15.20 -3.63 -6.79
C LYS A 94 16.16 -4.77 -7.17
N ILE A 95 15.63 -5.69 -7.96
CA ILE A 95 16.39 -6.82 -8.52
C ILE A 95 17.30 -6.36 -9.66
#